data_4aaa10e80142f7b40a3cef8f1d827897
#
_entry.id   4aaa10e80142f7b40a3cef8f1d827897
#
_cell.length_a   1.000
_cell.length_b   1.000
_cell.length_c   1.000
_cell.angle_alpha   90.00
_cell.angle_beta   90.00
_cell.angle_gamma   90.00
#
_symmetry.space_group_name_H-M   'P 1'
#
loop_
_entity.id
_entity.type
_entity.pdbx_description
1 polymer ?
#
loop_
_entity_poly.entity_id
_entity_poly.type
_entity_poly.pdbx_seq_one_letter_code
_entity_poly.pdbx_strand_id
1 'polypeptide(L)'
;MLSTQYYFSNAVGSVLFVPDSFVYLHFTGEPMSSIELRALYVHAANLLARYSLGGILADHRAMPAAFAKEDQDWLLTHWLPQTVSPPPPPVFYAVLPNSHPARRLHTDDVLQDLRRHVTVGVFEELEHAADWLKRQESGPVAD
;
A
#
# COMPACT_ATOMS: atom_id res chain seq x y z
N MET A 1 -5.34 16.57 -8.62
CA MET A 1 -6.37 15.77 -7.97
C MET A 1 -6.35 14.34 -8.48
N LEU A 2 -6.37 13.36 -7.57
CA LEU A 2 -6.41 11.96 -7.97
C LEU A 2 -7.80 11.58 -8.44
N SER A 3 -7.86 10.91 -9.59
CA SER A 3 -9.10 10.36 -10.12
C SER A 3 -9.12 8.87 -9.78
N THR A 4 -9.77 8.53 -8.68
CA THR A 4 -9.80 7.15 -8.19
C THR A 4 -11.14 6.50 -8.46
N GLN A 5 -11.12 5.16 -8.58
CA GLN A 5 -12.31 4.34 -8.61
C GLN A 5 -12.37 3.52 -7.33
N TYR A 6 -13.57 3.41 -6.79
CA TYR A 6 -13.83 2.68 -5.57
C TYR A 6 -13.92 1.18 -5.87
N TYR A 7 -13.34 0.37 -5.01
CA TYR A 7 -13.38 -1.08 -5.16
C TYR A 7 -13.99 -1.79 -3.95
N PHE A 8 -13.53 -1.46 -2.73
CA PHE A 8 -13.94 -2.15 -1.52
C PHE A 8 -13.75 -1.25 -0.30
N SER A 9 -14.60 -1.39 0.72
CA SER A 9 -14.33 -0.74 2.01
C SER A 9 -14.92 -1.52 3.17
N ASN A 10 -14.37 -1.25 4.35
CA ASN A 10 -14.89 -1.72 5.63
C ASN A 10 -14.60 -0.63 6.68
N ALA A 11 -14.76 -0.95 7.97
CA ALA A 11 -14.56 0.05 9.02
C ALA A 11 -13.10 0.54 9.10
N VAL A 12 -12.15 -0.31 8.74
CA VAL A 12 -10.71 0.02 8.83
C VAL A 12 -10.26 0.92 7.70
N GLY A 13 -10.83 0.79 6.52
CA GLY A 13 -10.40 1.60 5.39
C GLY A 13 -11.10 1.29 4.09
N SER A 14 -10.52 1.80 3.02
CA SER A 14 -11.05 1.63 1.66
C SER A 14 -9.93 1.24 0.71
N VAL A 15 -10.29 0.45 -0.29
CA VAL A 15 -9.42 0.09 -1.39
C VAL A 15 -9.96 0.77 -2.65
N LEU A 16 -9.17 1.66 -3.19
CA LEU A 16 -9.50 2.38 -4.43
C LEU A 16 -8.36 2.12 -5.41
N PHE A 17 -8.52 2.55 -6.64
CA PHE A 17 -7.42 2.47 -7.59
C PHE A 17 -7.51 3.61 -8.60
N VAL A 18 -6.34 3.98 -9.09
CA VAL A 18 -6.22 4.90 -10.23
C VAL A 18 -6.08 4.01 -11.45
N PRO A 19 -7.03 4.06 -12.40
CA PRO A 19 -6.99 3.17 -13.56
C PRO A 19 -5.64 3.19 -14.26
N ASP A 20 -5.16 2.01 -14.60
CA ASP A 20 -3.89 1.81 -15.31
C ASP A 20 -2.66 2.31 -14.54
N SER A 21 -2.78 2.52 -13.23
CA SER A 21 -1.68 3.07 -12.45
C SER A 21 -1.43 2.30 -11.14
N PHE A 22 -2.16 2.60 -10.09
CA PHE A 22 -1.85 2.00 -8.79
C PHE A 22 -3.10 1.81 -7.93
N VAL A 23 -2.96 0.99 -6.89
CA VAL A 23 -3.97 0.80 -5.86
C VAL A 23 -3.76 1.84 -4.77
N TYR A 24 -4.84 2.41 -4.27
CA TYR A 24 -4.81 3.38 -3.19
C TYR A 24 -5.49 2.76 -1.96
N LEU A 25 -4.70 2.48 -0.92
CA LEU A 25 -5.19 2.02 0.38
C LEU A 25 -5.35 3.21 1.29
N HIS A 26 -6.59 3.52 1.64
CA HIS A 26 -6.89 4.64 2.52
C HIS A 26 -7.40 4.11 3.86
N PHE A 27 -6.70 4.44 4.94
CA PHE A 27 -7.08 4.00 6.28
C PHE A 27 -7.93 5.06 6.97
N THR A 28 -8.94 4.60 7.72
CA THR A 28 -9.78 5.47 8.53
C THR A 28 -9.18 5.63 9.93
N GLY A 29 -9.82 6.43 10.78
CA GLY A 29 -9.42 6.55 12.18
C GLY A 29 -10.07 5.51 13.10
N GLU A 30 -10.73 4.50 12.54
CA GLU A 30 -11.43 3.48 13.33
C GLU A 30 -10.46 2.41 13.82
N PRO A 31 -10.78 1.74 14.95
CA PRO A 31 -9.92 0.68 15.47
C PRO A 31 -9.66 -0.40 14.42
N MET A 32 -8.42 -0.89 14.39
CA MET A 32 -7.96 -1.79 13.35
C MET A 32 -8.16 -3.26 13.74
N SER A 33 -9.27 -3.84 13.30
CA SER A 33 -9.53 -5.28 13.42
C SER A 33 -8.63 -6.02 12.43
N SER A 34 -8.01 -7.12 12.88
CA SER A 34 -7.15 -7.92 12.01
C SER A 34 -7.89 -8.46 10.79
N ILE A 35 -9.10 -8.94 10.97
CA ILE A 35 -9.89 -9.48 9.88
C ILE A 35 -10.14 -8.41 8.82
N GLU A 36 -10.54 -7.23 9.25
CA GLU A 36 -10.83 -6.14 8.33
C GLU A 36 -9.57 -5.57 7.68
N LEU A 37 -8.47 -5.46 8.45
CA LEU A 37 -7.20 -5.00 7.91
C LEU A 37 -6.70 -5.95 6.82
N ARG A 38 -6.72 -7.25 7.09
CA ARG A 38 -6.25 -8.25 6.12
C ARG A 38 -7.13 -8.27 4.88
N ALA A 39 -8.43 -8.04 5.02
CA ALA A 39 -9.34 -7.96 3.88
C ALA A 39 -8.93 -6.84 2.93
N LEU A 40 -8.52 -5.69 3.45
CA LEU A 40 -8.06 -4.58 2.60
C LEU A 40 -6.87 -5.01 1.74
N TYR A 41 -5.90 -5.69 2.34
CA TYR A 41 -4.71 -6.13 1.61
C TYR A 41 -5.00 -7.24 0.61
N VAL A 42 -5.94 -8.14 0.94
CA VAL A 42 -6.37 -9.18 -0.01
C VAL A 42 -7.00 -8.53 -1.23
N HIS A 43 -7.88 -7.57 -1.03
CA HIS A 43 -8.52 -6.86 -2.15
C HIS A 43 -7.52 -6.03 -2.94
N ALA A 44 -6.54 -5.44 -2.27
CA ALA A 44 -5.47 -4.72 -2.97
C ALA A 44 -4.69 -5.66 -3.90
N ALA A 45 -4.33 -6.85 -3.43
CA ALA A 45 -3.64 -7.83 -4.25
C ALA A 45 -4.49 -8.26 -5.44
N ASN A 46 -5.80 -8.44 -5.23
CA ASN A 46 -6.71 -8.79 -6.32
C ASN A 46 -6.72 -7.73 -7.41
N LEU A 47 -6.72 -6.45 -7.03
CA LEU A 47 -6.66 -5.37 -8.00
C LEU A 47 -5.36 -5.34 -8.77
N LEU A 48 -4.24 -5.53 -8.07
CA LEU A 48 -2.94 -5.57 -8.73
C LEU A 48 -2.91 -6.64 -9.82
N ALA A 49 -3.41 -7.84 -9.49
CA ALA A 49 -3.42 -8.95 -10.43
C ALA A 49 -4.43 -8.73 -11.55
N ARG A 50 -5.63 -8.29 -11.21
CA ARG A 50 -6.73 -8.16 -12.18
C ARG A 50 -6.46 -7.12 -13.24
N TYR A 51 -5.85 -6.00 -12.88
CA TYR A 51 -5.63 -4.89 -13.79
C TYR A 51 -4.14 -4.70 -14.12
N SER A 52 -3.31 -5.63 -13.71
CA SER A 52 -1.85 -5.59 -13.97
C SER A 52 -1.23 -4.29 -13.46
N LEU A 53 -1.63 -3.87 -12.27
CA LEU A 53 -1.09 -2.65 -11.66
C LEU A 53 0.21 -2.97 -10.93
N GLY A 54 1.16 -2.04 -10.97
CA GLY A 54 2.48 -2.27 -10.40
C GLY A 54 2.75 -1.48 -9.12
N GLY A 55 1.78 -0.75 -8.61
CA GLY A 55 2.03 0.12 -7.46
C GLY A 55 0.92 0.13 -6.43
N ILE A 56 1.30 0.41 -5.20
CA ILE A 56 0.37 0.61 -4.08
C ILE A 56 0.73 1.91 -3.39
N LEU A 57 -0.27 2.74 -3.13
CA LEU A 57 -0.12 3.91 -2.27
C LEU A 57 -0.85 3.62 -0.97
N ALA A 58 -0.12 3.50 0.13
CA ALA A 58 -0.70 3.22 1.43
C ALA A 58 -0.75 4.51 2.26
N ASP A 59 -1.94 5.00 2.51
CA ASP A 59 -2.15 6.26 3.22
C ASP A 59 -2.39 5.98 4.70
N HIS A 60 -1.34 6.06 5.50
CA HIS A 60 -1.37 5.78 6.94
C HIS A 60 -1.67 7.00 7.79
N ARG A 61 -1.94 8.15 7.18
CA ARG A 61 -2.05 9.41 7.93
C ARG A 61 -3.10 9.37 9.03
N ALA A 62 -4.22 8.70 8.81
CA ALA A 62 -5.33 8.65 9.76
C ALA A 62 -5.34 7.39 10.63
N MET A 63 -4.36 6.50 10.50
CA MET A 63 -4.35 5.25 11.27
C MET A 63 -4.31 5.54 12.77
N PRO A 64 -5.19 4.88 13.56
CA PRO A 64 -5.26 5.14 15.00
C PRO A 64 -4.14 4.47 15.79
N ALA A 65 -3.49 3.46 15.20
CA ALA A 65 -2.45 2.68 15.88
C ALA A 65 -1.55 2.04 14.83
N ALA A 66 -0.43 1.51 15.30
CA ALA A 66 0.45 0.71 14.45
C ALA A 66 -0.19 -0.65 14.18
N PHE A 67 0.29 -1.33 13.14
CA PHE A 67 -0.13 -2.71 12.88
C PHE A 67 0.27 -3.60 14.05
N ALA A 68 -0.63 -4.49 14.45
CA ALA A 68 -0.28 -5.54 15.40
C ALA A 68 0.80 -6.43 14.81
N LYS A 69 1.65 -7.00 15.66
CA LYS A 69 2.74 -7.83 15.19
C LYS A 69 2.25 -9.00 14.33
N GLU A 70 1.15 -9.62 14.70
CA GLU A 70 0.59 -10.73 13.96
C GLU A 70 0.19 -10.30 12.54
N ASP A 71 -0.33 -9.10 12.40
CA ASP A 71 -0.69 -8.58 11.09
C ASP A 71 0.53 -8.24 10.25
N GLN A 72 1.58 -7.71 10.88
CA GLN A 72 2.85 -7.48 10.20
C GLN A 72 3.44 -8.78 9.69
N ASP A 73 3.45 -9.80 10.54
CA ASP A 73 3.97 -11.12 10.17
C ASP A 73 3.16 -11.72 9.02
N TRP A 74 1.85 -11.58 9.07
CA TRP A 74 0.98 -12.06 8.00
C TRP A 74 1.28 -11.36 6.67
N LEU A 75 1.46 -10.04 6.70
CA LEU A 75 1.78 -9.29 5.49
C LEU A 75 3.09 -9.76 4.88
N LEU A 76 4.09 -9.97 5.70
CA LEU A 76 5.43 -10.33 5.21
C LEU A 76 5.54 -11.80 4.80
N THR A 77 4.83 -12.71 5.48
CA THR A 77 4.98 -14.15 5.25
C THR A 77 3.92 -14.74 4.34
N HIS A 78 2.74 -14.14 4.24
CA HIS A 78 1.64 -14.65 3.42
C HIS A 78 1.27 -13.73 2.27
N TRP A 79 0.97 -12.47 2.59
CA TRP A 79 0.48 -11.53 1.58
C TRP A 79 1.56 -11.17 0.56
N LEU A 80 2.73 -10.78 1.03
CA LEU A 80 3.79 -10.28 0.17
C LEU A 80 4.31 -11.33 -0.82
N PRO A 81 4.63 -12.57 -0.38
CA PRO A 81 5.11 -13.58 -1.33
C PRO A 81 4.11 -13.90 -2.43
N GLN A 82 2.82 -13.91 -2.11
CA GLN A 82 1.79 -14.18 -3.11
C GLN A 82 1.59 -13.00 -4.06
N THR A 83 1.81 -11.78 -3.57
CA THR A 83 1.56 -10.57 -4.34
C THR A 83 2.71 -10.27 -5.28
N VAL A 84 3.95 -10.53 -4.88
CA VAL A 84 5.13 -10.18 -5.67
C VAL A 84 5.85 -11.37 -6.29
N SER A 85 5.25 -12.56 -6.23
CA SER A 85 5.87 -13.73 -6.83
C SER A 85 5.98 -13.60 -8.34
N PRO A 86 7.11 -13.96 -8.94
CA PRO A 86 7.23 -13.91 -10.39
C PRO A 86 6.18 -14.80 -11.06
N PRO A 87 5.65 -14.41 -12.25
CA PRO A 87 6.18 -13.32 -13.07
C PRO A 87 5.42 -11.99 -12.96
N PRO A 88 4.79 -11.55 -11.90
CA PRO A 88 4.30 -10.18 -11.97
C PRO A 88 5.46 -9.19 -11.97
N PRO A 89 5.27 -8.00 -12.54
CA PRO A 89 6.30 -6.96 -12.50
C PRO A 89 6.57 -6.54 -11.05
N PRO A 90 7.71 -5.90 -10.79
CA PRO A 90 8.02 -5.40 -9.46
C PRO A 90 6.91 -4.51 -8.91
N VAL A 91 6.66 -4.60 -7.63
CA VAL A 91 5.69 -3.76 -6.95
C VAL A 91 6.40 -2.55 -6.36
N PHE A 92 5.85 -1.39 -6.62
CA PHE A 92 6.32 -0.13 -6.03
C PHE A 92 5.34 0.26 -4.94
N TYR A 93 5.84 0.53 -3.74
CA TYR A 93 5.03 0.76 -2.57
C TYR A 93 5.32 2.15 -2.01
N ALA A 94 4.37 3.06 -2.14
CA ALA A 94 4.49 4.41 -1.63
C ALA A 94 3.70 4.53 -0.33
N VAL A 95 4.27 5.21 0.66
CA VAL A 95 3.65 5.36 1.97
C VAL A 95 3.54 6.82 2.35
N LEU A 96 2.35 7.21 2.83
CA LEU A 96 2.14 8.47 3.52
C LEU A 96 2.09 8.14 5.01
N PRO A 97 3.15 8.46 5.78
CA PRO A 97 3.21 8.02 7.16
C PRO A 97 2.28 8.82 8.08
N ASN A 98 1.98 8.24 9.22
CA ASN A 98 1.22 8.93 10.26
C ASN A 98 2.05 10.11 10.79
N SER A 99 1.39 11.23 11.08
CA SER A 99 2.09 12.41 11.60
C SER A 99 2.50 12.26 13.07
N HIS A 100 1.90 11.32 13.79
CA HIS A 100 2.24 11.09 15.20
C HIS A 100 3.60 10.38 15.29
N PRO A 101 4.60 10.94 16.01
CA PRO A 101 5.95 10.41 15.98
C PRO A 101 6.07 8.93 16.35
N ALA A 102 5.36 8.48 17.39
CA ALA A 102 5.44 7.08 17.81
C ALA A 102 4.90 6.11 16.76
N ARG A 103 3.81 6.49 16.11
CA ARG A 103 3.22 5.66 15.06
C ARG A 103 4.07 5.66 13.80
N ARG A 104 4.69 6.80 13.50
CA ARG A 104 5.59 6.92 12.36
C ARG A 104 6.82 6.03 12.54
N LEU A 105 7.40 6.00 13.73
CA LEU A 105 8.56 5.18 14.02
C LEU A 105 8.27 3.70 13.80
N HIS A 106 7.09 3.26 14.23
CA HIS A 106 6.68 1.87 14.04
C HIS A 106 6.50 1.54 12.55
N THR A 107 5.94 2.46 11.78
CA THR A 107 5.83 2.30 10.33
C THR A 107 7.19 2.10 9.71
N ASP A 108 8.19 2.86 10.14
CA ASP A 108 9.55 2.76 9.60
C ASP A 108 10.13 1.36 9.80
N ASP A 109 9.86 0.71 10.94
CA ASP A 109 10.33 -0.66 11.17
C ASP A 109 9.72 -1.65 10.17
N VAL A 110 8.43 -1.52 9.91
CA VAL A 110 7.76 -2.38 8.92
C VAL A 110 8.30 -2.14 7.52
N LEU A 111 8.56 -0.89 7.18
CA LEU A 111 9.07 -0.53 5.86
C LEU A 111 10.47 -1.08 5.61
N GLN A 112 11.31 -1.20 6.62
CA GLN A 112 12.63 -1.80 6.46
C GLN A 112 12.52 -3.24 5.98
N ASP A 113 11.56 -4.00 6.51
CA ASP A 113 11.34 -5.36 6.08
C ASP A 113 10.76 -5.40 4.65
N LEU A 114 9.84 -4.51 4.33
CA LEU A 114 9.27 -4.44 2.99
C LEU A 114 10.33 -4.12 1.93
N ARG A 115 11.30 -3.28 2.26
CA ARG A 115 12.34 -2.88 1.31
C ARG A 115 13.19 -4.03 0.80
N ARG A 116 13.16 -5.16 1.48
CA ARG A 116 13.87 -6.36 1.02
C ARG A 116 13.17 -7.02 -0.16
N HIS A 117 11.91 -6.68 -0.40
CA HIS A 117 11.08 -7.38 -1.37
C HIS A 117 10.51 -6.46 -2.44
N VAL A 118 10.26 -5.20 -2.11
CA VAL A 118 9.66 -4.23 -3.03
C VAL A 118 10.38 -2.89 -2.91
N THR A 119 10.21 -2.05 -3.91
CA THR A 119 10.75 -0.69 -3.87
C THR A 119 9.81 0.20 -3.09
N VAL A 120 10.28 0.77 -2.01
CA VAL A 120 9.47 1.59 -1.09
C VAL A 120 9.88 3.05 -1.17
N GLY A 121 8.89 3.93 -1.29
CA GLY A 121 9.08 5.37 -1.17
C GLY A 121 8.21 5.93 -0.06
N VAL A 122 8.73 6.89 0.69
CA VAL A 122 7.99 7.54 1.77
C VAL A 122 7.81 9.01 1.41
N PHE A 123 6.59 9.50 1.52
CA PHE A 123 6.25 10.86 1.09
C PHE A 123 5.38 11.54 2.13
N GLU A 124 5.51 12.84 2.25
CA GLU A 124 4.67 13.63 3.16
C GLU A 124 3.38 14.10 2.49
N GLU A 125 3.34 14.12 1.18
CA GLU A 125 2.18 14.60 0.44
C GLU A 125 1.68 13.59 -0.57
N LEU A 126 0.34 13.48 -0.65
CA LEU A 126 -0.33 12.54 -1.54
C LEU A 126 0.11 12.70 -2.99
N GLU A 127 0.17 13.94 -3.46
CA GLU A 127 0.49 14.20 -4.87
C GLU A 127 1.90 13.76 -5.22
N HIS A 128 2.85 13.93 -4.31
CA HIS A 128 4.23 13.50 -4.55
C HIS A 128 4.31 11.97 -4.64
N ALA A 129 3.59 11.27 -3.77
CA ALA A 129 3.54 9.81 -3.79
C ALA A 129 2.90 9.31 -5.09
N ALA A 130 1.80 9.92 -5.49
CA ALA A 130 1.10 9.55 -6.72
C ALA A 130 1.98 9.79 -7.95
N ASP A 131 2.66 10.91 -8.02
CA ASP A 131 3.55 11.22 -9.13
C ASP A 131 4.71 10.23 -9.23
N TRP A 132 5.27 9.85 -8.08
CA TRP A 132 6.33 8.85 -8.04
C TRP A 132 5.86 7.52 -8.60
N LEU A 133 4.67 7.08 -8.20
CA LEU A 133 4.10 5.82 -8.68
C LEU A 133 3.83 5.87 -10.18
N LYS A 134 3.30 6.97 -10.66
CA LYS A 134 3.02 7.14 -12.09
C LYS A 134 4.29 7.11 -12.92
N ARG A 135 5.38 7.67 -12.41
CA ARG A 135 6.67 7.62 -13.10
C ARG A 135 7.22 6.20 -13.18
N GLN A 136 7.01 5.39 -12.15
CA GLN A 136 7.46 4.01 -12.18
C GLN A 136 6.67 3.20 -13.21
N GLU A 137 5.39 3.48 -13.34
CA GLU A 137 4.54 2.83 -14.32
C GLU A 137 4.95 3.17 -15.74
N SER A 138 5.21 4.44 -16.00
CA SER A 138 5.70 4.87 -17.31
C SER A 138 7.04 4.22 -17.62
N GLY A 139 7.78 3.89 -16.56
CA GLY A 139 9.02 3.17 -16.63
C GLY A 139 10.08 3.88 -17.46
N PRO A 140 11.32 3.49 -17.31
CA PRO A 140 12.24 3.81 -18.37
C PRO A 140 11.77 2.99 -19.53
N VAL A 141 11.12 3.63 -20.42
CA VAL A 141 10.80 3.02 -21.68
C VAL A 141 12.07 2.36 -22.09
N ALA A 142 12.03 1.06 -22.13
CA ALA A 142 13.20 0.34 -22.53
C ALA A 142 13.62 0.93 -23.85
N ASP A 143 14.56 1.66 -23.78
CA ASP A 143 15.07 2.28 -24.97
C ASP A 143 15.90 1.30 -25.73
#